data_27d15ad6a5d06c74166f69cef0af2aa9
#
_entry.id   27d15ad6a5d06c74166f69cef0af2aa9
#
_cell.length_a   1.000
_cell.length_b   1.000
_cell.length_c   1.000
_cell.angle_alpha   90.00
_cell.angle_beta   90.00
_cell.angle_gamma   90.00
#
_symmetry.space_group_name_H-M   'P 1'
#
loop_
_entity.id
_entity.type
_entity.pdbx_description
1 polymer ?
#
loop_
_entity_poly.entity_id
_entity_poly.type
_entity_poly.pdbx_seq_one_letter_code
_entity_poly.pdbx_strand_id
1 'polypeptide(L)'
;SEGNATRKKLLGYDISRDITIFKQLKNSYSRIRQNSLEPSNSSKHPIPIFIVGMPRSGTTLVEQIISSHSQVTGAGELPFATQFGDAMARGLITINSESLHNFREKYLTKLQDISSGNLIVTDKTPQNFYYIGLFAASLPEAKIIHVKRNAAAVYWANFKKYFAPKTLGYCYAL
;
A
#
# COMPACT_ATOMS: atom_id res chain seq x y z
N SER A 1 -17.39 15.96 15.25
CA SER A 1 -17.97 15.54 16.54
C SER A 1 -16.94 15.66 17.65
N GLU A 2 -17.36 15.79 18.88
CA GLU A 2 -16.49 15.89 20.06
C GLU A 2 -15.54 14.68 20.15
N GLY A 3 -16.04 13.47 19.88
CA GLY A 3 -15.22 12.26 19.86
C GLY A 3 -14.07 12.30 18.84
N ASN A 4 -14.30 12.86 17.65
CA ASN A 4 -13.25 13.00 16.65
C ASN A 4 -12.21 14.06 17.07
N ALA A 5 -12.63 15.17 17.66
CA ALA A 5 -11.72 16.18 18.18
C ALA A 5 -10.82 15.60 19.30
N THR A 6 -11.43 14.86 20.22
CA THR A 6 -10.70 14.13 21.27
C THR A 6 -9.72 13.13 20.69
N ARG A 7 -10.14 12.34 19.70
CA ARG A 7 -9.27 11.35 19.03
C ARG A 7 -8.11 12.00 18.31
N LYS A 8 -8.36 13.09 17.56
CA LYS A 8 -7.30 13.87 16.89
C LYS A 8 -6.25 14.35 17.91
N LYS A 9 -6.72 14.89 19.05
CA LYS A 9 -5.84 15.35 20.13
C LYS A 9 -5.01 14.21 20.72
N LEU A 10 -5.64 13.07 21.01
CA LEU A 10 -4.96 11.88 21.53
C LEU A 10 -3.91 11.30 20.57
N LEU A 11 -4.17 11.38 19.26
CA LEU A 11 -3.22 10.92 18.24
C LEU A 11 -2.09 11.92 18.01
N GLY A 12 -2.21 13.17 18.48
CA GLY A 12 -1.29 14.25 18.15
C GLY A 12 -1.19 14.48 16.65
N TYR A 13 -2.32 14.29 15.92
CA TYR A 13 -2.29 14.38 14.48
C TYR A 13 -2.18 15.82 14.00
N ASP A 14 -1.21 16.03 13.10
CA ASP A 14 -1.04 17.27 12.34
C ASP A 14 -0.79 16.94 10.86
N ILE A 15 -1.42 17.69 9.96
CA ILE A 15 -1.34 17.49 8.50
C ILE A 15 0.09 17.65 7.96
N SER A 16 0.95 18.39 8.66
CA SER A 16 2.35 18.59 8.27
C SER A 16 3.11 17.27 8.17
N ARG A 17 2.70 16.26 8.94
CA ARG A 17 3.27 14.90 8.87
C ARG A 17 3.01 14.27 7.50
N ASP A 18 1.77 14.32 7.02
CA ASP A 18 1.41 13.75 5.72
C ASP A 18 2.07 14.55 4.58
N ILE A 19 2.06 15.87 4.67
CA ILE A 19 2.76 16.75 3.71
C ILE A 19 4.25 16.37 3.64
N THR A 20 4.90 16.12 4.77
CA THR A 20 6.30 15.71 4.82
C THR A 20 6.52 14.36 4.16
N ILE A 21 5.65 13.37 4.44
CA ILE A 21 5.72 12.05 3.81
C ILE A 21 5.60 12.19 2.28
N PHE A 22 4.59 12.90 1.78
CA PHE A 22 4.42 13.09 0.34
C PHE A 22 5.60 13.83 -0.32
N LYS A 23 6.20 14.81 0.35
CA LYS A 23 7.43 15.47 -0.15
C LYS A 23 8.59 14.47 -0.25
N GLN A 24 8.78 13.64 0.76
CA GLN A 24 9.82 12.61 0.77
C GLN A 24 9.62 11.60 -0.36
N LEU A 25 8.39 11.07 -0.51
CA LEU A 25 8.03 10.13 -1.59
C LEU A 25 8.30 10.73 -2.96
N LYS A 26 7.91 12.00 -3.18
CA LYS A 26 8.16 12.71 -4.43
C LYS A 26 9.65 12.89 -4.71
N ASN A 27 10.44 13.24 -3.70
CA ASN A 27 11.88 13.48 -3.84
C ASN A 27 12.68 12.19 -4.08
N SER A 28 12.24 11.07 -3.50
CA SER A 28 12.91 9.76 -3.67
C SER A 28 12.56 9.08 -5.00
N TYR A 29 11.41 9.41 -5.59
CA TYR A 29 10.86 8.69 -6.75
C TYR A 29 11.83 8.60 -7.93
N SER A 30 12.55 9.68 -8.26
CA SER A 30 13.52 9.66 -9.38
C SER A 30 14.63 8.63 -9.16
N ARG A 31 15.16 8.53 -7.93
CA ARG A 31 16.17 7.53 -7.58
C ARG A 31 15.61 6.11 -7.61
N ILE A 32 14.41 5.90 -7.10
CA ILE A 32 13.73 4.61 -7.16
C ILE A 32 13.60 4.18 -8.62
N ARG A 33 13.08 5.07 -9.48
CA ARG A 33 12.86 4.79 -10.90
C ARG A 33 14.15 4.49 -11.66
N GLN A 34 15.25 5.18 -11.37
CA GLN A 34 16.56 4.95 -12.01
C GLN A 34 17.15 3.56 -11.72
N ASN A 35 16.74 2.95 -10.62
CA ASN A 35 17.18 1.61 -10.20
C ASN A 35 16.13 0.53 -10.44
N SER A 36 15.07 0.82 -11.22
CA SER A 36 13.99 -0.13 -11.50
C SER A 36 14.53 -1.45 -12.02
N LEU A 37 13.93 -2.52 -11.54
CA LEU A 37 14.26 -3.87 -11.97
C LEU A 37 13.54 -4.21 -13.28
N GLU A 38 14.15 -5.07 -14.09
CA GLU A 38 13.50 -5.62 -15.27
C GLU A 38 12.46 -6.69 -14.87
N PRO A 39 11.38 -6.83 -15.67
CA PRO A 39 10.42 -7.90 -15.47
C PRO A 39 11.10 -9.27 -15.50
N SER A 40 10.77 -10.12 -14.55
CA SER A 40 11.24 -11.51 -14.55
C SER A 40 10.20 -12.40 -15.22
N ASN A 41 10.62 -13.17 -16.21
CA ASN A 41 9.79 -14.19 -16.84
C ASN A 41 9.71 -15.49 -16.01
N SER A 42 10.20 -15.45 -14.76
CA SER A 42 10.16 -16.61 -13.87
C SER A 42 8.76 -16.84 -13.34
N SER A 43 8.17 -17.98 -13.68
CA SER A 43 6.88 -18.45 -13.14
C SER A 43 6.96 -18.99 -11.70
N LYS A 44 8.08 -18.73 -11.01
CA LYS A 44 8.33 -19.31 -9.67
C LYS A 44 7.54 -18.64 -8.54
N HIS A 45 7.09 -17.41 -8.74
CA HIS A 45 6.41 -16.64 -7.70
C HIS A 45 5.05 -16.14 -8.19
N PRO A 46 4.09 -15.95 -7.29
CA PRO A 46 2.81 -15.38 -7.66
C PRO A 46 2.95 -13.91 -8.10
N ILE A 47 2.08 -13.51 -9.03
CA ILE A 47 1.97 -12.13 -9.49
C ILE A 47 1.12 -11.35 -8.49
N PRO A 48 1.63 -10.26 -7.88
CA PRO A 48 0.85 -9.46 -6.97
C PRO A 48 -0.14 -8.55 -7.70
N ILE A 49 -1.35 -8.43 -7.14
CA ILE A 49 -2.32 -7.39 -7.48
C ILE A 49 -2.50 -6.48 -6.27
N PHE A 50 -1.99 -5.26 -6.35
CA PHE A 50 -2.18 -4.26 -5.30
C PHE A 50 -3.51 -3.53 -5.47
N ILE A 51 -4.37 -3.60 -4.46
CA ILE A 51 -5.65 -2.89 -4.44
C ILE A 51 -5.53 -1.73 -3.48
N VAL A 52 -5.40 -0.52 -4.03
CA VAL A 52 -5.12 0.71 -3.28
C VAL A 52 -6.26 1.72 -3.37
N GLY A 53 -6.32 2.62 -2.44
CA GLY A 53 -7.30 3.71 -2.43
C GLY A 53 -7.47 4.28 -1.03
N MET A 54 -8.36 5.24 -0.89
CA MET A 54 -8.71 5.74 0.44
C MET A 54 -9.46 4.66 1.23
N PRO A 55 -9.23 4.52 2.53
CA PRO A 55 -10.10 3.70 3.37
C PRO A 55 -11.57 4.03 3.11
N ARG A 56 -12.44 3.03 3.11
CA ARG A 56 -13.88 3.15 2.82
C ARG A 56 -14.23 3.49 1.36
N SER A 57 -13.29 3.38 0.42
CA SER A 57 -13.58 3.53 -1.02
C SER A 57 -14.19 2.31 -1.68
N GLY A 58 -14.17 1.13 -1.03
CA GLY A 58 -14.68 -0.13 -1.57
C GLY A 58 -13.59 -1.14 -1.94
N THR A 59 -12.35 -0.93 -1.50
CA THR A 59 -11.21 -1.83 -1.78
C THR A 59 -11.49 -3.28 -1.36
N THR A 60 -12.16 -3.51 -0.23
CA THR A 60 -12.53 -4.87 0.22
C THR A 60 -13.50 -5.55 -0.74
N LEU A 61 -14.50 -4.84 -1.26
CA LEU A 61 -15.44 -5.41 -2.24
C LEU A 61 -14.70 -5.79 -3.53
N VAL A 62 -13.81 -4.92 -4.01
CA VAL A 62 -13.00 -5.20 -5.20
C VAL A 62 -12.12 -6.44 -4.99
N GLU A 63 -11.48 -6.56 -3.83
CA GLU A 63 -10.71 -7.76 -3.50
C GLU A 63 -11.58 -9.02 -3.51
N GLN A 64 -12.74 -9.00 -2.87
CA GLN A 64 -13.66 -10.14 -2.84
C GLN A 64 -14.12 -10.56 -4.23
N ILE A 65 -14.41 -9.60 -5.12
CA ILE A 65 -14.77 -9.89 -6.51
C ILE A 65 -13.60 -10.57 -7.23
N ILE A 66 -12.39 -10.06 -7.10
CA ILE A 66 -11.21 -10.63 -7.78
C ILE A 66 -10.85 -11.99 -7.20
N SER A 67 -10.86 -12.13 -5.88
CA SER A 67 -10.51 -13.39 -5.20
C SER A 67 -11.63 -14.46 -5.25
N SER A 68 -12.78 -14.15 -5.83
CA SER A 68 -13.77 -15.18 -6.19
C SER A 68 -13.30 -16.08 -7.34
N HIS A 69 -12.30 -15.65 -8.09
CA HIS A 69 -11.69 -16.48 -9.14
C HIS A 69 -10.79 -17.56 -8.53
N SER A 70 -10.91 -18.81 -9.00
CA SER A 70 -10.24 -19.98 -8.41
C SER A 70 -8.70 -19.94 -8.45
N GLN A 71 -8.10 -19.11 -9.30
CA GLN A 71 -6.65 -18.94 -9.41
C GLN A 71 -6.11 -17.73 -8.63
N VAL A 72 -6.94 -17.09 -7.84
CA VAL A 72 -6.57 -15.87 -7.10
C VAL A 72 -6.73 -16.10 -5.60
N THR A 73 -5.68 -15.80 -4.85
CA THR A 73 -5.72 -15.77 -3.39
C THR A 73 -5.86 -14.34 -2.89
N GLY A 74 -6.90 -14.08 -2.09
CA GLY A 74 -7.06 -12.81 -1.38
C GLY A 74 -6.22 -12.80 -0.10
N ALA A 75 -5.15 -11.99 -0.04
CA ALA A 75 -4.31 -11.92 1.15
C ALA A 75 -4.76 -10.86 2.18
N GLY A 76 -5.78 -10.07 1.84
CA GLY A 76 -6.23 -8.98 2.71
C GLY A 76 -5.20 -7.87 2.84
N GLU A 77 -5.04 -7.31 4.05
CA GLU A 77 -4.11 -6.22 4.33
C GLU A 77 -2.76 -6.76 4.84
N LEU A 78 -1.72 -6.60 4.02
CA LEU A 78 -0.38 -7.03 4.39
C LEU A 78 0.44 -5.84 4.93
N PRO A 79 1.02 -5.94 6.14
CA PRO A 79 1.83 -4.87 6.71
C PRO A 79 3.21 -4.76 6.08
N PHE A 80 3.54 -5.61 5.13
CA PHE A 80 4.89 -5.80 4.62
C PHE A 80 5.50 -4.53 4.01
N ALA A 81 4.76 -3.82 3.14
CA ALA A 81 5.26 -2.60 2.51
C ALA A 81 5.55 -1.50 3.54
N THR A 82 4.70 -1.38 4.58
CA THR A 82 4.93 -0.44 5.68
C THR A 82 6.15 -0.83 6.51
N GLN A 83 6.35 -2.12 6.78
CA GLN A 83 7.45 -2.59 7.64
C GLN A 83 8.81 -2.53 6.94
N PHE A 84 8.88 -2.89 5.66
CA PHE A 84 10.14 -3.10 4.95
C PHE A 84 10.37 -2.11 3.80
N GLY A 85 9.34 -1.41 3.34
CA GLY A 85 9.38 -0.51 2.19
C GLY A 85 9.34 0.98 2.56
N ASP A 86 8.84 1.36 3.75
CA ASP A 86 8.60 2.78 4.09
C ASP A 86 9.89 3.61 4.02
N ALA A 87 10.95 3.17 4.67
CA ALA A 87 12.21 3.89 4.69
C ALA A 87 12.81 4.05 3.27
N MET A 88 12.67 3.03 2.42
CA MET A 88 13.12 3.06 1.03
C MET A 88 12.23 3.98 0.19
N ALA A 89 10.91 3.83 0.27
CA ALA A 89 9.98 4.65 -0.48
C ALA A 89 10.14 6.15 -0.17
N ARG A 90 10.44 6.48 1.07
CA ARG A 90 10.67 7.86 1.52
C ARG A 90 12.11 8.36 1.31
N GLY A 91 13.01 7.52 0.81
CA GLY A 91 14.42 7.87 0.57
C GLY A 91 15.22 8.10 1.85
N LEU A 92 14.84 7.47 2.96
CA LEU A 92 15.51 7.54 4.25
C LEU A 92 16.71 6.59 4.34
N ILE A 93 16.82 5.67 3.39
CA ILE A 93 17.95 4.75 3.22
C ILE A 93 18.46 4.79 1.78
N THR A 94 19.62 4.21 1.54
CA THR A 94 20.19 4.11 0.19
C THR A 94 19.30 3.25 -0.71
N ILE A 95 19.04 3.76 -1.91
CA ILE A 95 18.27 3.07 -2.96
C ILE A 95 19.23 2.71 -4.08
N ASN A 96 19.37 1.43 -4.36
CA ASN A 96 20.10 0.85 -5.45
C ASN A 96 19.40 -0.43 -5.93
N SER A 97 19.85 -1.03 -7.02
CA SER A 97 19.25 -2.25 -7.57
C SER A 97 19.27 -3.42 -6.57
N GLU A 98 20.31 -3.54 -5.76
CA GLU A 98 20.40 -4.59 -4.73
C GLU A 98 19.31 -4.44 -3.66
N SER A 99 19.10 -3.21 -3.16
CA SER A 99 18.05 -2.96 -2.16
C SER A 99 16.65 -3.24 -2.71
N LEU A 100 16.41 -2.94 -4.00
CA LEU A 100 15.14 -3.27 -4.68
C LEU A 100 14.99 -4.78 -4.89
N HIS A 101 16.06 -5.50 -5.26
CA HIS A 101 16.04 -6.97 -5.33
C HIS A 101 15.74 -7.59 -3.97
N ASN A 102 16.38 -7.14 -2.91
CA ASN A 102 16.14 -7.64 -1.55
C ASN A 102 14.69 -7.41 -1.10
N PHE A 103 14.12 -6.24 -1.42
CA PHE A 103 12.71 -5.98 -1.15
C PHE A 103 11.81 -6.91 -1.96
N ARG A 104 12.07 -7.06 -3.26
CA ARG A 104 11.35 -7.95 -4.18
C ARG A 104 11.31 -9.38 -3.64
N GLU A 105 12.46 -9.98 -3.39
CA GLU A 105 12.57 -11.37 -2.95
C GLU A 105 11.80 -11.63 -1.64
N LYS A 106 11.97 -10.75 -0.66
CA LYS A 106 11.24 -10.86 0.60
C LYS A 106 9.73 -10.75 0.40
N TYR A 107 9.29 -9.83 -0.47
CA TYR A 107 7.87 -9.64 -0.75
C TYR A 107 7.27 -10.85 -1.45
N LEU A 108 7.92 -11.34 -2.50
CA LEU A 108 7.46 -12.50 -3.28
C LEU A 108 7.47 -13.79 -2.45
N THR A 109 8.48 -13.98 -1.59
CA THR A 109 8.50 -15.09 -0.62
C THR A 109 7.27 -15.04 0.30
N LYS A 110 6.95 -13.85 0.81
CA LYS A 110 5.76 -13.68 1.66
C LYS A 110 4.46 -13.99 0.91
N LEU A 111 4.36 -13.57 -0.35
CA LEU A 111 3.19 -13.91 -1.16
C LEU A 111 3.12 -15.40 -1.48
N GLN A 112 4.26 -16.04 -1.72
CA GLN A 112 4.33 -17.49 -1.95
C GLN A 112 3.80 -18.28 -0.75
N ASP A 113 4.16 -17.87 0.47
CA ASP A 113 3.67 -18.51 1.71
C ASP A 113 2.14 -18.43 1.85
N ILE A 114 1.53 -17.37 1.31
CA ILE A 114 0.10 -17.10 1.42
C ILE A 114 -0.68 -17.68 0.22
N SER A 115 -0.03 -17.87 -0.92
CA SER A 115 -0.66 -18.12 -2.22
C SER A 115 -1.53 -19.37 -2.29
N SER A 116 -1.30 -20.33 -1.38
CA SER A 116 -1.97 -21.66 -1.43
C SER A 116 -1.81 -22.36 -2.80
N GLY A 117 -0.69 -22.09 -3.49
CA GLY A 117 -0.41 -22.61 -4.81
C GLY A 117 -0.98 -21.80 -5.98
N ASN A 118 -1.72 -20.74 -5.72
CA ASN A 118 -2.26 -19.87 -6.78
C ASN A 118 -1.18 -18.97 -7.38
N LEU A 119 -1.32 -18.68 -8.68
CA LEU A 119 -0.39 -17.83 -9.43
C LEU A 119 -0.61 -16.34 -9.20
N ILE A 120 -1.74 -15.94 -8.63
CA ILE A 120 -2.10 -14.53 -8.40
C ILE A 120 -2.48 -14.36 -6.93
N VAL A 121 -1.91 -13.33 -6.31
CA VAL A 121 -2.22 -12.97 -4.91
C VAL A 121 -2.55 -11.49 -4.83
N THR A 122 -3.67 -11.14 -4.19
CA THR A 122 -3.99 -9.73 -3.94
C THR A 122 -3.38 -9.26 -2.62
N ASP A 123 -2.89 -8.04 -2.58
CA ASP A 123 -2.65 -7.27 -1.36
C ASP A 123 -3.56 -6.04 -1.39
N LYS A 124 -4.59 -6.08 -0.55
CA LYS A 124 -5.57 -5.02 -0.43
C LYS A 124 -5.28 -4.17 0.81
N THR A 125 -4.12 -3.58 0.87
CA THR A 125 -3.80 -2.54 1.86
C THR A 125 -4.10 -1.17 1.25
N PRO A 126 -5.20 -0.49 1.64
CA PRO A 126 -5.60 0.76 1.02
C PRO A 126 -4.47 1.78 0.96
N GLN A 127 -3.68 1.90 2.02
CA GLN A 127 -2.55 2.84 2.15
C GLN A 127 -1.32 2.48 1.32
N ASN A 128 -1.28 1.35 0.66
CA ASN A 128 -0.20 0.99 -0.26
C ASN A 128 -0.03 1.99 -1.42
N PHE A 129 -0.93 2.96 -1.56
CA PHE A 129 -0.71 4.08 -2.48
C PHE A 129 0.56 4.89 -2.16
N TYR A 130 1.07 4.88 -0.94
CA TYR A 130 2.37 5.49 -0.61
C TYR A 130 3.55 4.76 -1.29
N TYR A 131 3.39 3.48 -1.61
CA TYR A 131 4.47 2.60 -2.08
C TYR A 131 4.39 2.27 -3.58
N ILE A 132 3.46 2.88 -4.33
CA ILE A 132 3.27 2.57 -5.77
C ILE A 132 4.57 2.72 -6.56
N GLY A 133 5.36 3.79 -6.30
CA GLY A 133 6.64 3.99 -6.95
C GLY A 133 7.66 2.89 -6.65
N LEU A 134 7.67 2.40 -5.39
CA LEU A 134 8.52 1.28 -4.99
C LEU A 134 8.07 -0.03 -5.64
N PHE A 135 6.76 -0.31 -5.65
CA PHE A 135 6.22 -1.51 -6.29
C PHE A 135 6.50 -1.53 -7.80
N ALA A 136 6.26 -0.41 -8.49
CA ALA A 136 6.52 -0.33 -9.93
C ALA A 136 8.01 -0.55 -10.26
N ALA A 137 8.92 -0.15 -9.39
CA ALA A 137 10.35 -0.31 -9.59
C ALA A 137 10.88 -1.70 -9.18
N SER A 138 10.32 -2.31 -8.13
CA SER A 138 10.81 -3.60 -7.60
C SER A 138 10.00 -4.81 -8.06
N LEU A 139 8.75 -4.62 -8.47
CA LEU A 139 7.80 -5.67 -8.86
C LEU A 139 7.13 -5.28 -10.20
N PRO A 140 7.88 -5.16 -11.29
CA PRO A 140 7.35 -4.66 -12.56
C PRO A 140 6.25 -5.52 -13.17
N GLU A 141 6.10 -6.78 -12.75
CA GLU A 141 4.99 -7.66 -13.14
C GLU A 141 3.69 -7.35 -12.40
N ALA A 142 3.77 -6.68 -11.26
CA ALA A 142 2.63 -6.40 -10.42
C ALA A 142 1.55 -5.59 -11.15
N LYS A 143 0.30 -5.83 -10.77
CA LYS A 143 -0.83 -5.02 -11.22
C LYS A 143 -1.28 -4.12 -10.09
N ILE A 144 -1.71 -2.90 -10.42
CA ILE A 144 -2.18 -1.92 -9.44
C ILE A 144 -3.61 -1.53 -9.81
N ILE A 145 -4.53 -1.73 -8.88
CA ILE A 145 -5.92 -1.32 -9.01
C ILE A 145 -6.18 -0.18 -8.02
N HIS A 146 -6.44 1.01 -8.55
CA HIS A 146 -6.81 2.17 -7.74
C HIS A 146 -8.34 2.28 -7.65
N VAL A 147 -8.86 2.09 -6.44
CA VAL A 147 -10.29 2.21 -6.16
C VAL A 147 -10.61 3.65 -5.74
N LYS A 148 -11.37 4.34 -6.59
CA LYS A 148 -11.84 5.71 -6.36
C LYS A 148 -13.34 5.74 -6.10
N ARG A 149 -13.76 6.50 -5.12
CA ARG A 149 -15.15 6.77 -4.79
C ARG A 149 -15.36 8.28 -4.63
N ASN A 150 -16.61 8.75 -4.66
CA ASN A 150 -16.93 10.16 -4.38
C ASN A 150 -16.28 10.63 -3.08
N ALA A 151 -15.56 11.75 -3.13
CA ALA A 151 -14.75 12.23 -2.02
C ALA A 151 -15.58 12.54 -0.77
N ALA A 152 -16.77 13.17 -0.92
CA ALA A 152 -17.64 13.47 0.21
C ALA A 152 -18.17 12.20 0.87
N ALA A 153 -18.51 11.17 0.07
CA ALA A 153 -18.96 9.87 0.60
C ALA A 153 -17.85 9.12 1.34
N VAL A 154 -16.61 9.15 0.83
CA VAL A 154 -15.43 8.58 1.49
C VAL A 154 -15.15 9.31 2.79
N TYR A 155 -15.10 10.62 2.73
CA TYR A 155 -14.89 11.49 3.88
C TYR A 155 -15.91 11.20 4.99
N TRP A 156 -17.21 11.22 4.68
CA TRP A 156 -18.28 10.92 5.64
C TRP A 156 -18.17 9.53 6.23
N ALA A 157 -17.83 8.52 5.40
CA ALA A 157 -17.65 7.16 5.86
C ALA A 157 -16.45 7.01 6.81
N ASN A 158 -15.35 7.73 6.56
CA ASN A 158 -14.18 7.76 7.43
C ASN A 158 -14.46 8.52 8.73
N PHE A 159 -15.12 9.67 8.65
CA PHE A 159 -15.47 10.50 9.80
C PHE A 159 -16.30 9.76 10.86
N LYS A 160 -17.19 8.86 10.43
CA LYS A 160 -18.04 8.06 11.33
C LYS A 160 -17.35 6.82 11.89
N LYS A 161 -16.17 6.45 11.38
CA LYS A 161 -15.51 5.19 11.76
C LYS A 161 -14.38 5.44 12.74
N TYR A 162 -14.34 4.64 13.80
CA TYR A 162 -13.16 4.55 14.65
C TYR A 162 -12.08 3.74 13.94
N PHE A 163 -10.87 4.30 13.85
CA PHE A 163 -9.69 3.61 13.35
C PHE A 163 -8.66 3.46 14.47
N ALA A 164 -8.22 2.23 14.73
CA ALA A 164 -7.18 1.96 15.72
C ALA A 164 -5.80 2.47 15.26
N PRO A 165 -5.36 2.30 13.99
CA PRO A 165 -4.04 2.72 13.55
C PRO A 165 -3.84 4.24 13.62
N LYS A 166 -2.67 4.64 14.14
CA LYS A 166 -2.28 6.07 14.24
C LYS A 166 -2.05 6.71 12.87
N THR A 167 -1.79 5.91 11.84
CA THR A 167 -1.56 6.36 10.46
C THR A 167 -2.80 6.93 9.78
N LEU A 168 -3.99 6.72 10.35
CA LEU A 168 -5.26 7.22 9.83
C LEU A 168 -5.76 8.47 10.57
N GLY A 169 -4.85 9.25 11.15
CA GLY A 169 -5.19 10.48 11.89
C GLY A 169 -5.93 11.51 11.05
N TYR A 170 -5.69 11.56 9.74
CA TYR A 170 -6.39 12.44 8.80
C TYR A 170 -7.91 12.19 8.74
N CYS A 171 -8.38 11.01 9.10
CA CYS A 171 -9.82 10.71 9.17
C CYS A 171 -10.55 11.54 10.23
N TYR A 172 -9.83 12.14 11.18
CA TYR A 172 -10.35 12.96 12.27
C TYR A 172 -10.01 14.44 12.11
N ALA A 173 -9.29 14.81 11.04
CA ALA A 173 -8.93 16.18 10.76
C ALA A 173 -10.04 16.86 9.97
N LEU A 174 -10.80 17.68 10.67
CA LEU A 174 -11.70 18.68 10.12
C LEU A 174 -11.12 20.04 10.38
#